data_b15080125e0524790a80a9ff74f27dba
#
_entry.id   b15080125e0524790a80a9ff74f27dba
#
_cell.length_a   1.000
_cell.length_b   1.000
_cell.length_c   1.000
_cell.angle_alpha   90.00
_cell.angle_beta   90.00
_cell.angle_gamma   90.00
#
_symmetry.space_group_name_H-M   'P 1'
#
loop_
_entity.id
_entity.type
_entity.pdbx_description
1 polymer ?
#
loop_
_entity_poly.entity_id
_entity_poly.type
_entity_poly.pdbx_seq_one_letter_code
_entity_poly.pdbx_strand_id
1 'polypeptide(L)'
;MSFKKGVEDGLPIGIGYFAVSFSFGIAGSKLLTWPLITLISMTNLTSARQFAGLHIMSEMTGTLLEMAIATFFINLRYSLMAISLSQKVSPSFGTFKRLCLGTGITDEIYAVAVLHKGAVGRSYFLGLMTVPYIGWSLGTLLGALSGNLLPAIICSALGLAIYGMFIAIIVPPMKKS
;
A
#
# COMPACT_ATOMS: atom_id res chain seq x y z
N MET A 1 -7.27 6.84 -21.40
CA MET A 1 -7.65 5.66 -20.61
C MET A 1 -8.66 6.00 -19.54
N SER A 2 -9.59 5.08 -19.25
CA SER A 2 -10.72 5.30 -18.38
C SER A 2 -10.38 4.95 -16.91
N PHE A 3 -11.08 5.57 -15.99
CA PHE A 3 -11.07 5.22 -14.56
C PHE A 3 -11.38 3.73 -14.34
N LYS A 4 -12.35 3.18 -15.08
CA LYS A 4 -12.74 1.77 -15.02
C LYS A 4 -11.57 0.83 -15.25
N LYS A 5 -10.74 1.10 -16.27
CA LYS A 5 -9.55 0.28 -16.54
C LYS A 5 -8.54 0.34 -15.40
N GLY A 6 -8.36 1.50 -14.77
CA GLY A 6 -7.53 1.64 -13.57
C GLY A 6 -8.05 0.79 -12.41
N VAL A 7 -9.37 0.80 -12.17
CA VAL A 7 -10.01 -0.04 -11.14
C VAL A 7 -9.78 -1.53 -11.42
N GLU A 8 -9.96 -1.98 -12.66
CA GLU A 8 -9.72 -3.37 -13.06
C GLU A 8 -8.26 -3.81 -12.79
N ASP A 9 -7.28 -2.96 -13.17
CA ASP A 9 -5.87 -3.24 -12.96
C ASP A 9 -5.45 -3.13 -11.48
N GLY A 10 -6.16 -2.33 -10.68
CA GLY A 10 -5.96 -2.20 -9.24
C GLY A 10 -6.59 -3.30 -8.38
N LEU A 11 -7.52 -4.07 -8.94
CA LEU A 11 -8.27 -5.08 -8.18
C LEU A 11 -7.38 -6.17 -7.54
N PRO A 12 -6.41 -6.78 -8.26
CA PRO A 12 -5.51 -7.77 -7.66
C PRO A 12 -4.69 -7.16 -6.50
N ILE A 13 -4.25 -5.90 -6.65
CA ILE A 13 -3.51 -5.19 -5.61
C ILE A 13 -4.41 -4.99 -4.37
N GLY A 14 -5.64 -4.54 -4.58
CA GLY A 14 -6.59 -4.30 -3.49
C GLY A 14 -6.92 -5.55 -2.69
N ILE A 15 -7.06 -6.71 -3.33
CA ILE A 15 -7.27 -8.01 -2.67
C ILE A 15 -6.05 -8.38 -1.83
N GLY A 16 -4.83 -8.25 -2.37
CA GLY A 16 -3.60 -8.50 -1.63
C GLY A 16 -3.44 -7.56 -0.44
N TYR A 17 -3.75 -6.28 -0.65
CA TYR A 17 -3.69 -5.24 0.39
C TYR A 17 -4.70 -5.50 1.52
N PHE A 18 -5.90 -5.94 1.19
CA PHE A 18 -6.89 -6.31 2.19
C PHE A 18 -6.35 -7.40 3.12
N ALA A 19 -5.75 -8.47 2.58
CA ALA A 19 -5.20 -9.57 3.37
C ALA A 19 -4.06 -9.12 4.31
N VAL A 20 -3.11 -8.33 3.79
CA VAL A 20 -1.97 -7.84 4.58
C VAL A 20 -2.41 -6.83 5.64
N SER A 21 -3.27 -5.88 5.28
CA SER A 21 -3.75 -4.86 6.21
C SER A 21 -4.68 -5.43 7.28
N PHE A 22 -5.37 -6.52 7.00
CA PHE A 22 -6.13 -7.26 8.00
C PHE A 22 -5.20 -7.80 9.10
N SER A 23 -4.06 -8.40 8.74
CA SER A 23 -3.03 -8.82 9.70
C SER A 23 -2.45 -7.65 10.49
N PHE A 24 -2.23 -6.49 9.82
CA PHE A 24 -1.81 -5.27 10.49
C PHE A 24 -2.84 -4.78 11.51
N GLY A 25 -4.14 -4.80 11.16
CA GLY A 25 -5.23 -4.44 12.05
C GLY A 25 -5.25 -5.27 13.34
N ILE A 26 -5.10 -6.60 13.21
CA ILE A 26 -5.01 -7.51 14.36
C ILE A 26 -3.78 -7.21 15.21
N ALA A 27 -2.61 -7.06 14.59
CA ALA A 27 -1.39 -6.76 15.32
C ALA A 27 -1.45 -5.42 16.05
N GLY A 28 -1.96 -4.38 15.37
CA GLY A 28 -2.06 -3.03 15.88
C GLY A 28 -3.11 -2.86 16.99
N SER A 29 -4.19 -3.65 16.97
CA SER A 29 -5.23 -3.60 18.01
C SER A 29 -4.74 -4.03 19.40
N LYS A 30 -3.57 -4.67 19.47
CA LYS A 30 -2.90 -5.00 20.73
C LYS A 30 -2.19 -3.81 21.38
N LEU A 31 -1.86 -2.78 20.61
CA LEU A 31 -1.11 -1.60 21.04
C LEU A 31 -1.94 -0.32 20.99
N LEU A 32 -2.87 -0.23 20.03
CA LEU A 32 -3.65 0.96 19.75
C LEU A 32 -5.14 0.63 19.65
N THR A 33 -5.99 1.64 19.88
CA THR A 33 -7.43 1.50 19.66
C THR A 33 -7.77 1.36 18.17
N TRP A 34 -8.86 0.66 17.86
CA TRP A 34 -9.29 0.41 16.47
C TRP A 34 -9.46 1.70 15.61
N PRO A 35 -9.94 2.84 16.14
CA PRO A 35 -10.03 4.06 15.33
C PRO A 35 -8.65 4.62 14.97
N LEU A 36 -7.69 4.58 15.91
CA LEU A 36 -6.33 5.08 15.66
C LEU A 36 -5.60 4.22 14.64
N ILE A 37 -5.65 2.89 14.77
CA ILE A 37 -4.97 2.01 13.82
C ILE A 37 -5.58 2.12 12.42
N THR A 38 -6.90 2.31 12.33
CA THR A 38 -7.58 2.54 11.05
C THR A 38 -7.18 3.90 10.45
N LEU A 39 -7.11 4.96 11.26
CA LEU A 39 -6.68 6.28 10.81
C LEU A 39 -5.24 6.27 10.28
N ILE A 40 -4.34 5.54 10.96
CA ILE A 40 -2.96 5.32 10.48
C ILE A 40 -2.98 4.70 9.08
N SER A 41 -3.80 3.69 8.86
CA SER A 41 -3.91 3.03 7.54
C SER A 41 -4.53 3.91 6.46
N MET A 42 -5.51 4.75 6.80
CA MET A 42 -6.11 5.69 5.86
C MET A 42 -5.14 6.81 5.43
N THR A 43 -4.24 7.23 6.33
CA THR A 43 -3.29 8.31 6.06
C THR A 43 -1.94 7.81 5.55
N ASN A 44 -1.66 6.51 5.67
CA ASN A 44 -0.36 5.93 5.38
C ASN A 44 -0.48 4.57 4.67
N LEU A 45 -0.52 4.59 3.35
CA LEU A 45 -0.68 3.38 2.52
C LEU A 45 0.67 2.67 2.31
N THR A 46 1.27 2.12 3.36
CA THR A 46 2.47 1.29 3.24
C THR A 46 2.59 0.26 4.38
N SER A 47 2.76 -1.02 4.01
CA SER A 47 2.94 -2.11 4.96
C SER A 47 4.23 -1.97 5.77
N ALA A 48 5.37 -1.79 5.09
CA ALA A 48 6.69 -1.79 5.71
C ALA A 48 6.81 -0.76 6.86
N ARG A 49 6.34 0.48 6.64
CA ARG A 49 6.36 1.53 7.69
C ARG A 49 5.44 1.21 8.84
N GLN A 50 4.25 0.71 8.55
CA GLN A 50 3.25 0.43 9.56
C GLN A 50 3.68 -0.72 10.47
N PHE A 51 4.20 -1.82 9.91
CA PHE A 51 4.72 -2.93 10.71
C PHE A 51 6.01 -2.56 11.46
N ALA A 52 6.93 -1.80 10.84
CA ALA A 52 8.10 -1.27 11.54
C ALA A 52 7.71 -0.36 12.71
N GLY A 53 6.71 0.52 12.50
CA GLY A 53 6.17 1.37 13.55
C GLY A 53 5.59 0.57 14.72
N LEU A 54 4.78 -0.46 14.44
CA LEU A 54 4.26 -1.34 15.49
C LEU A 54 5.38 -2.08 16.24
N HIS A 55 6.41 -2.53 15.53
CA HIS A 55 7.55 -3.19 16.16
C HIS A 55 8.26 -2.25 17.12
N ILE A 56 8.63 -1.04 16.67
CA ILE A 56 9.28 -0.02 17.51
C ILE A 56 8.41 0.35 18.71
N MET A 57 7.07 0.48 18.52
CA MET A 57 6.13 0.77 19.61
C MET A 57 5.98 -0.39 20.59
N SER A 58 6.17 -1.63 20.15
CA SER A 58 6.09 -2.81 21.02
C SER A 58 7.33 -3.01 21.88
N GLU A 59 8.45 -2.42 21.49
CA GLU A 59 9.68 -2.44 22.26
C GLU A 59 9.64 -1.35 23.34
N MET A 60 9.95 -1.72 24.59
CA MET A 60 9.93 -0.79 25.72
C MET A 60 10.97 0.35 25.59
N THR A 61 11.95 0.20 24.71
CA THR A 61 13.03 1.17 24.46
C THR A 61 12.86 1.95 23.16
N GLY A 62 11.80 1.66 22.39
CA GLY A 62 11.55 2.30 21.08
C GLY A 62 11.35 3.81 21.20
N THR A 63 12.10 4.59 20.41
CA THR A 63 12.05 6.04 20.45
C THR A 63 11.39 6.64 19.19
N LEU A 64 10.84 7.85 19.32
CA LEU A 64 10.33 8.61 18.17
C LEU A 64 11.41 8.88 17.12
N LEU A 65 12.67 9.02 17.53
CA LEU A 65 13.80 9.22 16.64
C LEU A 65 14.06 7.98 15.78
N GLU A 66 14.04 6.79 16.37
CA GLU A 66 14.17 5.52 15.63
C GLU A 66 13.04 5.36 14.62
N MET A 67 11.81 5.66 15.01
CA MET A 67 10.65 5.63 14.11
C MET A 67 10.81 6.63 12.94
N ALA A 68 11.29 7.83 13.21
CA ALA A 68 11.54 8.85 12.18
C ALA A 68 12.64 8.41 11.21
N ILE A 69 13.76 7.89 11.71
CA ILE A 69 14.89 7.40 10.91
C ILE A 69 14.43 6.20 10.06
N ALA A 70 13.80 5.20 10.66
CA ALA A 70 13.29 4.03 9.94
C ALA A 70 12.32 4.46 8.82
N THR A 71 11.37 5.35 9.13
CA THR A 71 10.42 5.88 8.15
C THR A 71 11.12 6.63 7.02
N PHE A 72 12.14 7.43 7.30
CA PHE A 72 12.91 8.15 6.30
C PHE A 72 13.60 7.18 5.32
N PHE A 73 14.34 6.19 5.82
CA PHE A 73 15.04 5.23 4.96
C PHE A 73 14.06 4.35 4.15
N ILE A 74 13.00 3.88 4.74
CA ILE A 74 11.97 3.11 4.03
C ILE A 74 11.35 3.93 2.89
N ASN A 75 11.24 5.27 3.08
CA ASN A 75 10.61 6.15 2.11
C ASN A 75 11.53 6.64 0.99
N LEU A 76 12.85 6.51 1.10
CA LEU A 76 13.77 6.94 0.04
C LEU A 76 13.45 6.32 -1.32
N ARG A 77 13.07 5.05 -1.35
CA ARG A 77 12.66 4.34 -2.57
C ARG A 77 11.45 5.00 -3.25
N TYR A 78 10.50 5.54 -2.47
CA TYR A 78 9.32 6.19 -3.03
C TYR A 78 9.66 7.48 -3.78
N SER A 79 10.69 8.19 -3.36
CA SER A 79 11.21 9.36 -4.07
C SER A 79 11.72 8.98 -5.46
N LEU A 80 12.48 7.90 -5.56
CA LEU A 80 12.98 7.39 -6.85
C LEU A 80 11.83 6.92 -7.76
N MET A 81 10.86 6.20 -7.20
CA MET A 81 9.67 5.77 -7.94
C MET A 81 8.83 6.95 -8.43
N ALA A 82 8.66 7.98 -7.60
CA ALA A 82 7.94 9.20 -7.97
C ALA A 82 8.64 9.95 -9.10
N ILE A 83 9.97 10.07 -9.07
CA ILE A 83 10.77 10.68 -10.16
C ILE A 83 10.58 9.87 -11.46
N SER A 84 10.74 8.56 -11.40
CA SER A 84 10.57 7.68 -12.56
C SER A 84 9.15 7.77 -13.14
N LEU A 85 8.12 7.68 -12.29
CA LEU A 85 6.73 7.76 -12.73
C LEU A 85 6.38 9.14 -13.28
N SER A 86 7.00 10.21 -12.78
CA SER A 86 6.76 11.58 -13.25
C SER A 86 7.09 11.77 -14.73
N GLN A 87 8.01 10.99 -15.27
CA GLN A 87 8.38 11.00 -16.68
C GLN A 87 7.33 10.31 -17.58
N LYS A 88 6.53 9.42 -16.98
CA LYS A 88 5.52 8.63 -17.69
C LYS A 88 4.09 9.21 -17.57
N VAL A 89 3.91 10.13 -16.66
CA VAL A 89 2.62 10.79 -16.42
C VAL A 89 2.33 11.82 -17.50
N SER A 90 1.07 11.87 -17.96
CA SER A 90 0.62 12.85 -18.95
C SER A 90 0.94 14.30 -18.53
N PRO A 91 1.32 15.20 -19.46
CA PRO A 91 1.55 16.61 -19.19
C PRO A 91 0.36 17.35 -18.54
N SER A 92 -0.85 16.81 -18.67
CA SER A 92 -2.08 17.35 -18.05
C SER A 92 -2.09 17.33 -16.52
N PHE A 93 -1.11 16.67 -15.88
CA PHE A 93 -0.93 16.70 -14.44
C PHE A 93 -0.22 17.99 -14.01
N GLY A 94 -0.95 18.93 -13.44
CA GLY A 94 -0.34 20.09 -12.75
C GLY A 94 0.42 19.63 -11.50
N THR A 95 1.39 20.43 -11.04
CA THR A 95 2.31 20.13 -9.94
C THR A 95 1.56 19.72 -8.66
N PHE A 96 0.53 20.44 -8.26
CA PHE A 96 -0.26 20.12 -7.06
C PHE A 96 -0.92 18.73 -7.16
N LYS A 97 -1.45 18.39 -8.33
CA LYS A 97 -2.06 17.06 -8.57
C LYS A 97 -1.03 15.94 -8.53
N ARG A 98 0.19 16.19 -9.00
CA ARG A 98 1.30 15.23 -8.89
C ARG A 98 1.68 14.97 -7.44
N LEU A 99 1.72 16.01 -6.60
CA LEU A 99 1.97 15.88 -5.16
C LEU A 99 0.88 15.04 -4.48
N CYS A 100 -0.41 15.37 -4.70
CA CYS A 100 -1.52 14.62 -4.13
C CYS A 100 -1.54 13.15 -4.56
N LEU A 101 -1.25 12.85 -5.84
CA LEU A 101 -1.21 11.48 -6.33
C LEU A 101 0.06 10.75 -5.90
N GLY A 102 1.14 11.48 -5.61
CA GLY A 102 2.39 10.93 -5.08
C GLY A 102 2.22 10.22 -3.74
N THR A 103 1.29 10.68 -2.89
CA THR A 103 1.01 10.04 -1.58
C THR A 103 0.45 8.63 -1.69
N GLY A 104 -0.14 8.27 -2.84
CA GLY A 104 -0.68 6.93 -3.09
C GLY A 104 0.22 6.03 -3.93
N ILE A 105 1.46 6.43 -4.19
CA ILE A 105 2.41 5.57 -4.90
C ILE A 105 2.90 4.50 -3.93
N THR A 106 2.67 3.24 -4.29
CA THR A 106 3.24 2.06 -3.65
C THR A 106 4.03 1.26 -4.67
N ASP A 107 4.81 0.28 -4.23
CA ASP A 107 5.63 -0.54 -5.13
C ASP A 107 4.78 -1.21 -6.23
N GLU A 108 3.59 -1.70 -5.87
CA GLU A 108 2.68 -2.42 -6.75
C GLU A 108 1.97 -1.47 -7.72
N ILE A 109 1.47 -0.34 -7.21
CA ILE A 109 0.83 0.69 -8.04
C ILE A 109 1.84 1.25 -9.04
N TYR A 110 3.09 1.49 -8.59
CA TYR A 110 4.19 1.90 -9.45
C TYR A 110 4.47 0.86 -10.53
N ALA A 111 4.62 -0.43 -10.15
CA ALA A 111 4.91 -1.50 -11.10
C ALA A 111 3.86 -1.60 -12.21
N VAL A 112 2.57 -1.57 -11.85
CA VAL A 112 1.46 -1.60 -12.83
C VAL A 112 1.47 -0.35 -13.71
N ALA A 113 1.68 0.84 -13.10
CA ALA A 113 1.69 2.10 -13.84
C ALA A 113 2.87 2.20 -14.83
N VAL A 114 4.07 1.71 -14.44
CA VAL A 114 5.26 1.74 -15.29
C VAL A 114 5.18 0.70 -16.42
N LEU A 115 4.65 -0.48 -16.16
CA LEU A 115 4.44 -1.53 -17.17
C LEU A 115 3.34 -1.16 -18.17
N HIS A 116 2.52 -0.16 -17.84
CA HIS A 116 1.44 0.29 -18.72
C HIS A 116 1.98 0.86 -20.04
N LYS A 117 1.38 0.46 -21.19
CA LYS A 117 1.76 0.98 -22.52
C LYS A 117 1.24 2.41 -22.71
N GLY A 118 2.16 3.36 -22.92
CA GLY A 118 1.86 4.77 -23.14
C GLY A 118 1.79 5.63 -21.86
N ALA A 119 1.38 6.90 -22.02
CA ALA A 119 1.32 7.84 -20.91
C ALA A 119 0.21 7.49 -19.90
N VAL A 120 0.53 7.55 -18.63
CA VAL A 120 -0.42 7.31 -17.53
C VAL A 120 -1.31 8.53 -17.37
N GLY A 121 -2.59 8.39 -17.70
CA GLY A 121 -3.59 9.44 -17.55
C GLY A 121 -4.13 9.54 -16.12
N ARG A 122 -4.60 10.74 -15.73
CA ARG A 122 -5.12 11.02 -14.37
C ARG A 122 -6.25 10.07 -13.96
N SER A 123 -7.26 9.90 -14.82
CA SER A 123 -8.43 9.06 -14.50
C SER A 123 -8.02 7.60 -14.29
N TYR A 124 -7.11 7.10 -15.09
CA TYR A 124 -6.57 5.75 -14.95
C TYR A 124 -5.83 5.59 -13.63
N PHE A 125 -4.93 6.52 -13.28
CA PHE A 125 -4.13 6.43 -12.05
C PHE A 125 -5.00 6.52 -10.80
N LEU A 126 -6.02 7.41 -10.80
CA LEU A 126 -7.00 7.47 -9.71
C LEU A 126 -7.77 6.14 -9.55
N GLY A 127 -8.20 5.53 -10.66
CA GLY A 127 -8.86 4.22 -10.64
C GLY A 127 -7.94 3.14 -10.07
N LEU A 128 -6.67 3.14 -10.48
CA LEU A 128 -5.65 2.18 -10.04
C LEU A 128 -5.38 2.26 -8.52
N MET A 129 -5.43 3.47 -7.95
CA MET A 129 -5.23 3.69 -6.50
C MET A 129 -6.47 3.39 -5.66
N THR A 130 -7.67 3.55 -6.21
CA THR A 130 -8.92 3.51 -5.44
C THR A 130 -9.13 2.16 -4.75
N VAL A 131 -8.97 1.06 -5.49
CA VAL A 131 -9.22 -0.29 -4.94
C VAL A 131 -8.18 -0.68 -3.89
N PRO A 132 -6.87 -0.49 -4.11
CA PRO A 132 -5.85 -0.71 -3.08
C PRO A 132 -6.08 0.13 -1.82
N TYR A 133 -6.44 1.41 -1.96
CA TYR A 133 -6.72 2.29 -0.83
C TYR A 133 -7.90 1.79 0.02
N ILE A 134 -9.00 1.44 -0.64
CA ILE A 134 -10.19 0.89 0.02
C ILE A 134 -9.83 -0.45 0.67
N GLY A 135 -9.16 -1.34 -0.06
CA GLY A 135 -8.74 -2.65 0.43
C GLY A 135 -7.88 -2.55 1.68
N TRP A 136 -6.89 -1.64 1.67
CA TRP A 136 -6.01 -1.41 2.81
C TRP A 136 -6.77 -0.88 4.03
N SER A 137 -7.60 0.13 3.85
CA SER A 137 -8.36 0.76 4.93
C SER A 137 -9.38 -0.19 5.55
N LEU A 138 -10.15 -0.91 4.71
CA LEU A 138 -11.15 -1.89 5.17
C LEU A 138 -10.50 -3.11 5.82
N GLY A 139 -9.41 -3.62 5.26
CA GLY A 139 -8.67 -4.73 5.84
C GLY A 139 -8.19 -4.40 7.26
N THR A 140 -7.57 -3.23 7.44
CA THR A 140 -7.14 -2.77 8.77
C THR A 140 -8.32 -2.63 9.74
N LEU A 141 -9.41 -1.99 9.30
CA LEU A 141 -10.59 -1.81 10.14
C LEU A 141 -11.15 -3.15 10.61
N LEU A 142 -11.39 -4.07 9.67
CA LEU A 142 -11.96 -5.39 9.99
C LEU A 142 -10.98 -6.23 10.80
N GLY A 143 -9.67 -6.16 10.54
CA GLY A 143 -8.65 -6.80 11.35
C GLY A 143 -8.62 -6.27 12.78
N ALA A 144 -8.68 -4.96 12.96
CA ALA A 144 -8.70 -4.33 14.27
C ALA A 144 -9.97 -4.65 15.08
N LEU A 145 -11.13 -4.75 14.42
CA LEU A 145 -12.39 -5.14 15.05
C LEU A 145 -12.47 -6.64 15.34
N SER A 146 -11.80 -7.48 14.55
CA SER A 146 -11.77 -8.94 14.76
C SER A 146 -11.00 -9.35 16.01
N GLY A 147 -10.11 -8.50 16.51
CA GLY A 147 -9.31 -8.77 17.70
C GLY A 147 -8.53 -10.09 17.58
N ASN A 148 -8.60 -10.93 18.62
CA ASN A 148 -7.88 -12.20 18.69
C ASN A 148 -8.72 -13.40 18.18
N LEU A 149 -9.75 -13.18 17.37
CA LEU A 149 -10.64 -14.25 16.88
C LEU A 149 -9.94 -15.22 15.93
N LEU A 150 -8.90 -14.78 15.22
CA LEU A 150 -8.17 -15.62 14.28
C LEU A 150 -6.92 -16.27 14.90
N PRO A 151 -6.71 -17.58 14.65
CA PRO A 151 -5.47 -18.25 15.00
C PRO A 151 -4.25 -17.58 14.37
N ALA A 152 -3.11 -17.57 15.09
CA ALA A 152 -1.87 -16.94 14.63
C ALA A 152 -1.38 -17.47 13.26
N ILE A 153 -1.65 -18.74 12.95
CA ILE A 153 -1.29 -19.35 11.67
C ILE A 153 -2.02 -18.68 10.49
N ILE A 154 -3.28 -18.30 10.68
CA ILE A 154 -4.05 -17.61 9.64
C ILE A 154 -3.52 -16.19 9.46
N CYS A 155 -3.20 -15.48 10.54
CA CYS A 155 -2.60 -14.15 10.48
C CYS A 155 -1.25 -14.17 9.72
N SER A 156 -0.42 -15.17 9.98
CA SER A 156 0.85 -15.35 9.27
C SER A 156 0.64 -15.66 7.79
N ALA A 157 -0.33 -16.53 7.46
CA ALA A 157 -0.67 -16.85 6.07
C ALA A 157 -1.18 -15.60 5.30
N LEU A 158 -2.00 -14.75 5.92
CA LEU A 158 -2.44 -13.48 5.35
C LEU A 158 -1.27 -12.52 5.10
N GLY A 159 -0.28 -12.48 6.01
CA GLY A 159 0.96 -11.72 5.81
C GLY A 159 1.77 -12.18 4.59
N LEU A 160 1.72 -13.46 4.24
CA LEU A 160 2.38 -14.01 3.04
C LEU A 160 1.65 -13.67 1.73
N ALA A 161 0.39 -13.27 1.78
CA ALA A 161 -0.41 -12.96 0.58
C ALA A 161 0.21 -11.85 -0.28
N ILE A 162 1.00 -10.93 0.31
CA ILE A 162 1.72 -9.88 -0.42
C ILE A 162 2.71 -10.47 -1.44
N TYR A 163 3.39 -11.55 -1.12
CA TYR A 163 4.33 -12.20 -2.04
C TYR A 163 3.60 -12.85 -3.23
N GLY A 164 2.46 -13.48 -2.97
CA GLY A 164 1.59 -14.02 -4.03
C GLY A 164 1.09 -12.91 -4.98
N MET A 165 0.74 -11.74 -4.43
CA MET A 165 0.34 -10.58 -5.21
C MET A 165 1.48 -10.07 -6.10
N PHE A 166 2.71 -9.96 -5.59
CA PHE A 166 3.88 -9.57 -6.41
C PHE A 166 4.12 -10.55 -7.56
N ILE A 167 4.05 -11.84 -7.30
CA ILE A 167 4.16 -12.88 -8.35
C ILE A 167 3.06 -12.68 -9.41
N ALA A 168 1.83 -12.44 -9.00
CA ALA A 168 0.70 -12.23 -9.91
C ALA A 168 0.86 -10.96 -10.78
N ILE A 169 1.56 -9.94 -10.30
CA ILE A 169 1.82 -8.71 -11.06
C ILE A 169 2.99 -8.87 -12.03
N ILE A 170 4.07 -9.55 -11.62
CA ILE A 170 5.33 -9.61 -12.37
C ILE A 170 5.31 -10.72 -13.45
N VAL A 171 4.77 -11.89 -13.11
CA VAL A 171 4.85 -13.06 -14.02
C VAL A 171 4.08 -12.89 -15.35
N PRO A 172 2.85 -12.33 -15.40
CA PRO A 172 2.14 -12.20 -16.66
C PRO A 172 2.85 -11.33 -17.71
N PRO A 173 3.46 -10.18 -17.38
CA PRO A 173 4.26 -9.41 -18.33
C PRO A 173 5.50 -10.15 -18.83
N MET A 174 6.19 -10.93 -17.97
CA MET A 174 7.39 -11.69 -18.36
C MET A 174 7.09 -12.79 -19.38
N LYS A 175 5.89 -13.37 -19.36
CA LYS A 175 5.47 -14.39 -20.37
C LYS A 175 5.14 -13.80 -21.74
N LYS A 176 4.98 -12.49 -21.85
CA LYS A 176 4.63 -11.79 -23.10
C LYS A 176 5.83 -11.09 -23.74
N SER A 177 6.98 -11.12 -23.10
CA SER A 177 8.29 -10.70 -23.60
C SER A 177 9.03 -11.86 -24.23
#